data_73effdbb86a839ecd1487bc8c74a48f1
#
_entry.id   73effdbb86a839ecd1487bc8c74a48f1
#
_cell.length_a   1.000
_cell.length_b   1.000
_cell.length_c   1.000
_cell.angle_alpha   90.00
_cell.angle_beta   90.00
_cell.angle_gamma   90.00
#
_symmetry.space_group_name_H-M   'P 1'
#
loop_
_entity.id
_entity.type
_entity.pdbx_description
1 polymer ?
#
loop_
_entity_poly.entity_id
_entity_poly.type
_entity_poly.pdbx_seq_one_letter_code
_entity_poly.pdbx_strand_id
1 'polypeptide(L)'
;MNNKTLILFVCIIQSLYSYGQTLNYATNAPRCGDVVKRIPVSFFSTSNEGKDCLWNFSDIAIAGNKEKAVYYLDEDSVLCSMDSKIVQKFQLSDDSLKLVGYEMILEKMGYTKPLVMVTYPFSYGYTIDNDYEGVGSYSQSLLMKNSGSQFVEVDAEGRIVTAEGDTLDHAMRLHTIRTSSVGMYAQDDTLFSDTTFIKQEIKEINQWFVRGYRYPLYETSSTAYYDHMDLVSTIQSAYMYSTDEEDALEDEVNEEVQKEIEKENLGTKDIIHYEVSNNGSWLSLDYSLDADANINALISNIRGMVYGRRSDHLPAGSGYNMSFDISSLPQGQYILYINVNGKIYNEKFNVI
;
A
#
# COMPACT_ATOMS: atom_id res chain seq x y z
N MET A 1 55.29 -16.05 -39.35
CA MET A 1 54.89 -15.82 -37.96
C MET A 1 53.52 -15.17 -37.96
N ASN A 2 52.50 -15.95 -37.63
CA ASN A 2 51.09 -15.49 -37.69
C ASN A 2 50.69 -14.91 -36.37
N ASN A 3 50.39 -13.63 -36.31
CA ASN A 3 49.73 -12.97 -35.17
C ASN A 3 48.23 -13.18 -35.30
N LYS A 4 47.70 -14.08 -34.49
CA LYS A 4 46.25 -14.20 -34.26
C LYS A 4 45.84 -13.17 -33.23
N THR A 5 45.19 -12.12 -33.66
CA THR A 5 44.55 -11.14 -32.80
C THR A 5 43.27 -11.78 -32.22
N LEU A 6 43.29 -12.07 -30.94
CA LEU A 6 42.14 -12.56 -30.18
C LEU A 6 41.22 -11.37 -29.87
N ILE A 7 40.13 -11.23 -30.59
CA ILE A 7 39.08 -10.26 -30.29
C ILE A 7 38.24 -10.85 -29.17
N LEU A 8 38.45 -10.33 -27.95
CA LEU A 8 37.62 -10.63 -26.80
C LEU A 8 36.28 -9.88 -26.94
N PHE A 9 35.24 -10.60 -27.34
CA PHE A 9 33.86 -10.07 -27.32
C PHE A 9 33.39 -10.03 -25.85
N VAL A 10 33.54 -8.88 -25.20
CA VAL A 10 32.88 -8.63 -23.89
C VAL A 10 31.42 -8.37 -24.21
N CYS A 11 30.60 -9.40 -24.09
CA CYS A 11 29.15 -9.24 -24.00
C CYS A 11 28.86 -8.55 -22.67
N ILE A 12 28.70 -7.24 -22.68
CA ILE A 12 28.05 -6.50 -21.60
C ILE A 12 26.59 -6.90 -21.66
N ILE A 13 26.24 -7.91 -20.88
CA ILE A 13 24.85 -8.16 -20.52
C ILE A 13 24.45 -6.97 -19.65
N GLN A 14 23.90 -5.94 -20.28
CA GLN A 14 23.07 -4.99 -19.57
C GLN A 14 21.84 -5.80 -19.11
N SER A 15 21.95 -6.38 -17.92
CA SER A 15 20.77 -6.77 -17.17
C SER A 15 19.93 -5.50 -17.05
N LEU A 16 18.82 -5.48 -17.76
CA LEU A 16 17.72 -4.56 -17.50
C LEU A 16 17.26 -4.91 -16.09
N TYR A 17 17.92 -4.31 -15.11
CA TYR A 17 17.35 -4.22 -13.79
C TYR A 17 16.09 -3.35 -13.96
N SER A 18 14.96 -4.00 -14.13
CA SER A 18 13.72 -3.41 -13.70
C SER A 18 13.97 -3.08 -12.22
N TYR A 19 14.30 -1.83 -11.94
CA TYR A 19 14.33 -1.36 -10.57
C TYR A 19 12.90 -1.47 -10.08
N GLY A 20 12.60 -2.60 -9.43
CA GLY A 20 11.37 -2.73 -8.66
C GLY A 20 11.27 -1.50 -7.77
N GLN A 21 10.08 -0.98 -7.63
CA GLN A 21 9.83 0.15 -6.76
C GLN A 21 10.43 -0.14 -5.38
N THR A 22 11.18 0.81 -4.83
CA THR A 22 11.76 0.72 -3.50
C THR A 22 11.33 1.95 -2.70
N LEU A 23 10.74 1.71 -1.54
CA LEU A 23 10.42 2.74 -0.57
C LEU A 23 11.56 2.82 0.44
N ASN A 24 11.99 4.03 0.75
CA ASN A 24 13.18 4.25 1.58
C ASN A 24 12.91 5.26 2.71
N TYR A 25 13.87 5.38 3.62
CA TYR A 25 13.77 6.28 4.74
C TYR A 25 13.49 7.73 4.31
N ALA A 26 14.21 8.25 3.34
CA ALA A 26 14.10 9.66 2.96
C ALA A 26 12.71 10.01 2.40
N THR A 27 12.08 9.08 1.67
CA THR A 27 10.78 9.31 1.02
C THR A 27 9.59 8.87 1.86
N ASN A 28 9.75 7.89 2.79
CA ASN A 28 8.61 7.25 3.45
C ASN A 28 8.68 7.20 4.99
N ALA A 29 9.76 7.68 5.61
CA ALA A 29 9.76 7.82 7.06
C ALA A 29 8.89 9.02 7.48
N PRO A 30 8.07 8.89 8.54
CA PRO A 30 7.28 10.01 9.05
C PRO A 30 8.19 11.14 9.54
N ARG A 31 7.76 12.41 9.32
CA ARG A 31 8.53 13.60 9.70
C ARG A 31 7.85 14.35 10.83
N CYS A 32 8.66 14.89 11.73
CA CYS A 32 8.20 15.86 12.72
C CYS A 32 7.66 17.12 12.01
N GLY A 33 6.46 17.55 12.40
CA GLY A 33 5.77 18.72 11.84
C GLY A 33 4.66 18.34 10.85
N ASP A 34 4.66 17.13 10.30
CA ASP A 34 3.62 16.71 9.36
C ASP A 34 2.24 16.64 10.04
N VAL A 35 1.24 17.12 9.33
CA VAL A 35 -0.18 17.01 9.69
C VAL A 35 -0.87 16.20 8.62
N VAL A 36 -0.92 14.91 8.83
CA VAL A 36 -1.48 13.96 7.87
C VAL A 36 -2.99 13.90 8.03
N LYS A 37 -3.72 14.19 6.97
CA LYS A 37 -5.18 14.18 6.97
C LYS A 37 -5.68 12.95 6.24
N ARG A 38 -6.67 12.28 6.84
CA ARG A 38 -7.29 11.07 6.29
C ARG A 38 -8.81 11.16 6.34
N ILE A 39 -9.47 10.47 5.45
CA ILE A 39 -10.92 10.43 5.33
C ILE A 39 -11.36 8.99 5.61
N PRO A 40 -12.20 8.74 6.63
CA PRO A 40 -12.80 7.43 6.83
C PRO A 40 -13.67 7.06 5.62
N VAL A 41 -13.47 5.84 5.12
CA VAL A 41 -14.22 5.29 3.98
C VAL A 41 -14.86 3.95 4.36
N SER A 42 -15.79 3.47 3.55
CA SER A 42 -16.36 2.13 3.74
C SER A 42 -15.26 1.09 3.65
N PHE A 43 -15.29 0.12 4.59
CA PHE A 43 -14.31 -0.97 4.59
C PHE A 43 -14.37 -1.75 3.26
N PHE A 44 -13.21 -2.03 2.72
CA PHE A 44 -13.02 -2.82 1.52
C PHE A 44 -11.96 -3.89 1.75
N SER A 45 -12.10 -4.99 1.06
CA SER A 45 -11.10 -6.07 1.04
C SER A 45 -10.60 -6.24 -0.38
N THR A 46 -9.29 -6.38 -0.54
CA THR A 46 -8.67 -6.72 -1.81
C THR A 46 -7.85 -7.98 -1.64
N SER A 47 -8.07 -8.95 -2.53
CA SER A 47 -7.37 -10.23 -2.51
C SER A 47 -6.26 -10.32 -3.57
N ASN A 48 -5.97 -9.22 -4.26
CA ASN A 48 -4.97 -9.21 -5.32
C ASN A 48 -3.57 -9.20 -4.70
N GLU A 49 -2.82 -10.27 -4.90
CA GLU A 49 -1.42 -10.43 -4.49
C GLU A 49 -0.54 -10.59 -5.74
N GLY A 50 0.75 -10.33 -5.57
CA GLY A 50 1.73 -10.49 -6.64
C GLY A 50 2.01 -9.21 -7.39
N LYS A 51 2.47 -9.36 -8.64
CA LYS A 51 2.85 -8.25 -9.52
C LYS A 51 1.73 -7.83 -10.44
N ASP A 52 1.85 -6.61 -10.99
CA ASP A 52 0.87 -6.04 -11.93
C ASP A 52 -0.56 -5.97 -11.38
N CYS A 53 -0.70 -5.80 -10.07
CA CYS A 53 -1.99 -5.61 -9.43
C CYS A 53 -2.63 -4.29 -9.87
N LEU A 54 -3.96 -4.28 -9.91
CA LEU A 54 -4.74 -3.07 -10.10
C LEU A 54 -5.73 -2.95 -8.95
N TRP A 55 -5.61 -1.88 -8.19
CA TRP A 55 -6.55 -1.51 -7.14
C TRP A 55 -7.36 -0.30 -7.59
N ASN A 56 -8.67 -0.48 -7.70
CA ASN A 56 -9.56 0.58 -8.13
C ASN A 56 -10.38 1.11 -6.95
N PHE A 57 -10.11 2.34 -6.56
CA PHE A 57 -10.78 3.04 -5.47
C PHE A 57 -11.74 4.15 -5.94
N SER A 58 -12.02 4.24 -7.26
CA SER A 58 -12.85 5.32 -7.83
C SER A 58 -14.28 5.40 -7.28
N ASP A 59 -14.81 4.30 -6.75
CA ASP A 59 -16.17 4.25 -6.19
C ASP A 59 -16.18 4.04 -4.68
N ILE A 60 -15.07 4.37 -4.00
CA ILE A 60 -14.99 4.21 -2.56
C ILE A 60 -15.92 5.22 -1.85
N ALA A 61 -16.78 4.73 -0.95
CA ALA A 61 -17.75 5.57 -0.27
C ALA A 61 -17.16 6.20 0.99
N ILE A 62 -17.32 7.52 1.15
CA ILE A 62 -16.94 8.24 2.37
C ILE A 62 -17.84 7.78 3.52
N ALA A 63 -17.24 7.40 4.66
CA ALA A 63 -17.93 6.87 5.85
C ALA A 63 -17.87 7.80 7.07
N GLY A 64 -17.13 8.90 7.00
CA GLY A 64 -16.97 9.80 8.15
C GLY A 64 -16.35 11.15 7.78
N ASN A 65 -16.14 11.97 8.80
CA ASN A 65 -15.47 13.26 8.65
C ASN A 65 -13.96 13.08 8.57
N LYS A 66 -13.29 14.03 7.91
CA LYS A 66 -11.84 14.10 7.84
C LYS A 66 -11.22 14.11 9.24
N GLU A 67 -10.27 13.24 9.46
CA GLU A 67 -9.44 13.12 10.67
C GLU A 67 -8.02 13.61 10.38
N LYS A 68 -7.24 13.85 11.43
CA LYS A 68 -5.83 14.20 11.28
C LYS A 68 -4.96 13.49 12.31
N ALA A 69 -3.76 13.12 11.89
CA ALA A 69 -2.66 12.74 12.76
C ALA A 69 -1.57 13.82 12.70
N VAL A 70 -1.07 14.25 13.85
CA VAL A 70 -0.01 15.26 13.95
C VAL A 70 1.25 14.59 14.44
N TYR A 71 2.34 14.73 13.68
CA TYR A 71 3.65 14.23 14.07
C TYR A 71 4.47 15.33 14.74
N TYR A 72 5.01 15.06 15.92
CA TYR A 72 5.79 16.00 16.71
C TYR A 72 6.87 15.28 17.51
N LEU A 73 7.86 16.04 18.01
CA LEU A 73 8.81 15.52 19.01
C LEU A 73 8.30 15.85 20.41
N ASP A 74 8.34 14.87 21.30
CA ASP A 74 8.09 15.11 22.73
C ASP A 74 9.30 15.75 23.42
N GLU A 75 9.22 15.96 24.73
CA GLU A 75 10.29 16.59 25.54
C GLU A 75 11.59 15.78 25.52
N ASP A 76 11.51 14.47 25.30
CA ASP A 76 12.65 13.56 25.19
C ASP A 76 13.15 13.40 23.74
N SER A 77 12.65 14.21 22.82
CA SER A 77 12.93 14.14 21.38
C SER A 77 12.51 12.82 20.72
N VAL A 78 11.50 12.15 21.27
CA VAL A 78 10.89 10.97 20.68
C VAL A 78 9.83 11.40 19.66
N LEU A 79 9.86 10.80 18.47
CA LEU A 79 8.84 11.07 17.47
C LEU A 79 7.49 10.51 17.93
N CYS A 80 6.50 11.37 18.00
CA CYS A 80 5.12 11.01 18.37
C CYS A 80 4.18 11.28 17.22
N SER A 81 3.16 10.43 17.04
CA SER A 81 1.97 10.76 16.26
C SER A 81 0.78 10.86 17.19
N MET A 82 -0.02 11.89 17.05
CA MET A 82 -1.25 12.10 17.80
C MET A 82 -2.43 12.17 16.86
N ASP A 83 -3.31 11.19 16.94
CA ASP A 83 -4.67 11.32 16.44
C ASP A 83 -5.64 11.63 17.60
N SER A 84 -6.93 11.78 17.33
CA SER A 84 -7.93 12.23 18.30
C SER A 84 -7.99 11.44 19.63
N LYS A 85 -7.39 10.26 19.71
CA LYS A 85 -7.54 9.32 20.84
C LYS A 85 -6.25 8.67 21.31
N ILE A 86 -5.24 8.60 20.48
CA ILE A 86 -4.02 7.83 20.72
C ILE A 86 -2.80 8.69 20.42
N VAL A 87 -1.85 8.71 21.34
CA VAL A 87 -0.50 9.18 21.10
C VAL A 87 0.38 7.94 20.94
N GLN A 88 0.95 7.74 19.76
CA GLN A 88 1.92 6.69 19.51
C GLN A 88 3.34 7.28 19.58
N LYS A 89 4.27 6.56 20.18
CA LYS A 89 5.68 6.96 20.35
C LYS A 89 6.57 6.06 19.51
N PHE A 90 7.42 6.67 18.69
CA PHE A 90 8.26 5.95 17.74
C PHE A 90 9.74 6.23 17.99
N GLN A 91 10.53 5.18 17.90
CA GLN A 91 11.95 5.28 17.64
C GLN A 91 12.17 5.20 16.14
N LEU A 92 12.70 6.28 15.58
CA LEU A 92 13.03 6.37 14.17
C LEU A 92 14.55 6.36 14.01
N SER A 93 15.06 5.50 13.14
CA SER A 93 16.47 5.45 12.72
C SER A 93 16.51 5.33 11.20
N ASP A 94 17.69 5.53 10.58
CA ASP A 94 17.85 5.50 9.12
C ASP A 94 17.44 4.16 8.48
N ASP A 95 17.34 3.12 9.28
CA ASP A 95 17.03 1.77 8.82
C ASP A 95 15.68 1.24 9.31
N SER A 96 15.00 1.90 10.27
CA SER A 96 13.79 1.34 10.85
C SER A 96 12.88 2.35 11.55
N LEU A 97 11.58 2.04 11.52
CA LEU A 97 10.54 2.67 12.33
C LEU A 97 10.04 1.65 13.34
N LYS A 98 10.17 1.96 14.65
CA LYS A 98 9.75 1.08 15.75
C LYS A 98 8.76 1.81 16.65
N LEU A 99 7.65 1.15 16.97
CA LEU A 99 6.73 1.63 18.00
C LEU A 99 7.30 1.24 19.37
N VAL A 100 7.59 2.25 20.20
CA VAL A 100 8.18 2.07 21.55
C VAL A 100 7.16 2.29 22.67
N GLY A 101 5.98 2.79 22.33
CA GLY A 101 4.90 2.94 23.31
C GLY A 101 3.69 3.66 22.73
N TYR A 102 2.62 3.70 23.54
CA TYR A 102 1.44 4.50 23.24
C TYR A 102 0.76 4.99 24.52
N GLU A 103 -0.01 6.06 24.38
CA GLU A 103 -0.83 6.62 25.43
C GLU A 103 -2.24 6.90 24.93
N MET A 104 -3.23 6.48 25.72
CA MET A 104 -4.65 6.75 25.53
C MET A 104 -5.20 7.32 26.84
N ILE A 105 -6.48 7.71 26.85
CA ILE A 105 -7.10 8.30 28.07
C ILE A 105 -6.96 7.39 29.30
N LEU A 106 -7.12 6.08 29.13
CA LEU A 106 -7.07 5.11 30.21
C LEU A 106 -5.84 4.19 30.16
N GLU A 107 -5.11 4.17 29.07
CA GLU A 107 -4.03 3.22 28.85
C GLU A 107 -2.72 3.94 28.59
N LYS A 108 -1.65 3.43 29.19
CA LYS A 108 -0.28 3.83 28.89
C LYS A 108 0.56 2.58 28.74
N MET A 109 1.28 2.45 27.64
CA MET A 109 2.12 1.29 27.32
C MET A 109 3.52 1.74 26.92
N GLY A 110 4.54 1.09 27.48
CA GLY A 110 5.93 1.20 27.02
C GLY A 110 6.43 -0.17 26.59
N TYR A 111 7.00 -0.27 25.38
CA TYR A 111 7.54 -1.53 24.88
C TYR A 111 8.99 -1.74 25.32
N THR A 112 9.23 -2.77 26.12
CA THR A 112 10.56 -3.23 26.53
C THR A 112 11.28 -3.93 25.39
N LYS A 113 10.52 -4.63 24.52
CA LYS A 113 10.93 -5.13 23.22
C LYS A 113 10.09 -4.41 22.17
N PRO A 114 10.64 -3.41 21.46
CA PRO A 114 9.87 -2.58 20.54
C PRO A 114 9.22 -3.36 19.41
N LEU A 115 8.07 -2.88 18.96
CA LEU A 115 7.38 -3.38 17.79
C LEU A 115 7.98 -2.74 16.53
N VAL A 116 8.65 -3.52 15.70
CA VAL A 116 9.25 -3.04 14.44
C VAL A 116 8.16 -2.90 13.39
N MET A 117 7.81 -1.66 13.05
CA MET A 117 6.76 -1.37 12.07
C MET A 117 7.23 -1.65 10.64
N VAL A 118 8.46 -1.24 10.31
CA VAL A 118 9.09 -1.43 9.02
C VAL A 118 10.59 -1.22 9.14
N THR A 119 11.37 -1.87 8.27
CA THR A 119 12.79 -1.55 8.03
C THR A 119 12.98 -1.02 6.61
N TYR A 120 13.82 -0.02 6.45
CA TYR A 120 14.12 0.62 5.17
C TYR A 120 15.43 0.10 4.58
N PRO A 121 15.58 -0.02 3.26
CA PRO A 121 14.51 0.12 2.26
C PRO A 121 13.64 -1.14 2.17
N PHE A 122 12.42 -0.99 1.66
CA PHE A 122 11.56 -2.14 1.38
C PHE A 122 10.96 -2.09 -0.03
N SER A 123 10.72 -3.25 -0.60
CA SER A 123 10.21 -3.45 -1.96
C SER A 123 9.38 -4.74 -2.03
N TYR A 124 8.79 -5.03 -3.18
CA TYR A 124 8.05 -6.29 -3.37
C TYR A 124 8.87 -7.51 -2.95
N GLY A 125 8.24 -8.38 -2.15
CA GLY A 125 8.87 -9.56 -1.55
C GLY A 125 9.62 -9.28 -0.24
N TYR A 126 9.64 -8.03 0.26
CA TYR A 126 10.13 -7.72 1.60
C TYR A 126 9.29 -8.44 2.65
N THR A 127 9.95 -8.98 3.66
CA THR A 127 9.30 -9.59 4.83
C THR A 127 10.06 -9.27 6.10
N ILE A 128 9.34 -9.13 7.21
CA ILE A 128 9.88 -9.02 8.54
C ILE A 128 8.97 -9.76 9.53
N ASP A 129 9.58 -10.49 10.44
CA ASP A 129 8.90 -11.18 11.53
C ASP A 129 9.56 -10.76 12.85
N ASN A 130 8.79 -10.26 13.79
CA ASN A 130 9.30 -9.85 15.09
C ASN A 130 8.29 -10.06 16.22
N ASP A 131 8.79 -10.54 17.35
CA ASP A 131 8.04 -10.51 18.62
C ASP A 131 8.24 -9.17 19.32
N TYR A 132 7.25 -8.77 20.08
CA TYR A 132 7.29 -7.57 20.90
C TYR A 132 6.73 -7.82 22.29
N GLU A 133 7.17 -7.02 23.24
CA GLU A 133 6.71 -7.09 24.64
C GLU A 133 6.72 -5.70 25.28
N GLY A 134 5.69 -5.41 26.09
CA GLY A 134 5.60 -4.15 26.80
C GLY A 134 4.86 -4.28 28.11
N VAL A 135 5.08 -3.30 28.96
CA VAL A 135 4.40 -3.13 30.23
C VAL A 135 3.79 -1.74 30.32
N GLY A 136 2.72 -1.63 31.05
CA GLY A 136 1.98 -0.38 31.13
C GLY A 136 0.97 -0.35 32.27
N SER A 137 0.02 0.56 32.17
CA SER A 137 -1.04 0.71 33.17
C SER A 137 -2.40 0.98 32.52
N TYR A 138 -3.45 0.51 33.18
CA TYR A 138 -4.82 0.84 32.85
C TYR A 138 -5.45 1.61 33.98
N SER A 139 -6.03 2.78 33.68
CA SER A 139 -6.71 3.66 34.64
C SER A 139 -5.88 3.98 35.90
N GLN A 140 -4.53 3.91 35.78
CA GLN A 140 -3.59 4.10 36.89
C GLN A 140 -3.74 3.13 38.07
N SER A 141 -4.58 2.10 37.92
CA SER A 141 -4.95 1.17 39.04
C SER A 141 -4.58 -0.28 38.73
N LEU A 142 -4.39 -0.64 37.46
CA LEU A 142 -3.97 -1.98 37.07
C LEU A 142 -2.66 -1.90 36.29
N LEU A 143 -1.82 -2.90 36.49
CA LEU A 143 -0.68 -3.13 35.59
C LEU A 143 -1.16 -3.83 34.32
N MET A 144 -0.50 -3.52 33.21
CA MET A 144 -0.73 -4.17 31.92
C MET A 144 0.55 -4.81 31.44
N LYS A 145 0.45 -6.01 30.89
CA LYS A 145 1.48 -6.65 30.10
C LYS A 145 0.92 -6.96 28.73
N ASN A 146 1.62 -6.51 27.68
CA ASN A 146 1.28 -6.79 26.30
C ASN A 146 2.44 -7.57 25.66
N SER A 147 2.14 -8.67 24.99
CA SER A 147 3.11 -9.42 24.19
C SER A 147 2.44 -9.99 22.95
N GLY A 148 3.22 -10.16 21.91
CA GLY A 148 2.72 -10.71 20.66
C GLY A 148 3.81 -10.82 19.60
N SER A 149 3.38 -11.14 18.40
CA SER A 149 4.21 -11.20 17.21
C SER A 149 3.60 -10.35 16.09
N GLN A 150 4.45 -9.88 15.20
CA GLN A 150 4.04 -9.18 14.00
C GLN A 150 4.80 -9.73 12.79
N PHE A 151 4.04 -10.04 11.75
CA PHE A 151 4.55 -10.33 10.42
C PHE A 151 4.17 -9.20 9.49
N VAL A 152 5.13 -8.69 8.74
CA VAL A 152 4.95 -7.61 7.75
C VAL A 152 5.54 -8.08 6.44
N GLU A 153 4.82 -7.87 5.35
CA GLU A 153 5.30 -8.20 4.01
C GLU A 153 4.82 -7.18 2.98
N VAL A 154 5.61 -7.00 1.91
CA VAL A 154 5.13 -6.37 0.69
C VAL A 154 4.71 -7.50 -0.26
N ASP A 155 3.42 -7.81 -0.23
CA ASP A 155 2.84 -8.96 -0.91
C ASP A 155 2.33 -8.65 -2.32
N ALA A 156 2.23 -7.37 -2.67
CA ALA A 156 1.74 -6.95 -3.97
C ALA A 156 2.36 -5.63 -4.44
N GLU A 157 2.58 -5.52 -5.76
CA GLU A 157 2.95 -4.29 -6.46
C GLU A 157 2.09 -4.08 -7.71
N GLY A 158 1.86 -2.82 -8.10
CA GLY A 158 1.01 -2.52 -9.25
C GLY A 158 0.60 -1.05 -9.33
N ARG A 159 -0.69 -0.80 -9.50
CA ARG A 159 -1.28 0.51 -9.76
C ARG A 159 -2.55 0.74 -8.97
N ILE A 160 -2.81 2.02 -8.71
CA ILE A 160 -4.03 2.48 -8.03
C ILE A 160 -4.80 3.37 -8.99
N VAL A 161 -6.12 3.19 -9.05
CA VAL A 161 -7.05 4.21 -9.53
C VAL A 161 -7.62 4.91 -8.31
N THR A 162 -7.35 6.21 -8.19
CA THR A 162 -7.76 7.01 -7.03
C THR A 162 -9.27 7.26 -7.01
N ALA A 163 -9.77 7.81 -5.91
CA ALA A 163 -11.17 8.21 -5.79
C ALA A 163 -11.55 9.30 -6.81
N GLU A 164 -10.60 10.13 -7.21
CA GLU A 164 -10.75 11.18 -8.22
C GLU A 164 -10.74 10.61 -9.65
N GLY A 165 -10.31 9.35 -9.82
CA GLY A 165 -10.25 8.65 -11.10
C GLY A 165 -8.89 8.66 -11.77
N ASP A 166 -7.88 9.26 -11.14
CA ASP A 166 -6.51 9.26 -11.63
C ASP A 166 -5.85 7.89 -11.43
N THR A 167 -4.98 7.52 -12.33
CA THR A 167 -4.21 6.28 -12.23
C THR A 167 -2.78 6.59 -11.81
N LEU A 168 -2.40 6.04 -10.66
CA LEU A 168 -1.06 6.15 -10.11
C LEU A 168 -0.32 4.84 -10.30
N ASP A 169 0.81 4.92 -10.99
CA ASP A 169 1.75 3.81 -11.14
C ASP A 169 2.61 3.64 -9.88
N HIS A 170 3.34 2.55 -9.82
CA HIS A 170 4.29 2.30 -8.74
C HIS A 170 3.66 2.27 -7.34
N ALA A 171 2.55 1.57 -7.22
CA ALA A 171 1.91 1.29 -5.94
C ALA A 171 2.41 -0.05 -5.36
N MET A 172 2.58 -0.12 -4.05
CA MET A 172 2.86 -1.34 -3.30
C MET A 172 1.92 -1.49 -2.13
N ARG A 173 1.51 -2.73 -1.84
CA ARG A 173 0.76 -3.05 -0.64
C ARG A 173 1.69 -3.61 0.43
N LEU A 174 1.74 -2.93 1.58
CA LEU A 174 2.33 -3.42 2.81
C LEU A 174 1.22 -4.12 3.61
N HIS A 175 1.32 -5.44 3.75
CA HIS A 175 0.41 -6.28 4.50
C HIS A 175 1.02 -6.62 5.86
N THR A 176 0.27 -6.43 6.93
CA THR A 176 0.71 -6.67 8.30
C THR A 176 -0.29 -7.54 9.03
N ILE A 177 0.18 -8.63 9.64
CA ILE A 177 -0.57 -9.43 10.59
C ILE A 177 0.09 -9.29 11.96
N ARG A 178 -0.66 -8.85 12.95
CA ARG A 178 -0.20 -8.69 14.33
C ARG A 178 -1.07 -9.50 15.28
N THR A 179 -0.45 -10.33 16.07
CA THR A 179 -1.09 -10.99 17.21
C THR A 179 -0.76 -10.23 18.49
N SER A 180 -1.68 -10.16 19.44
CA SER A 180 -1.50 -9.48 20.71
C SER A 180 -2.21 -10.23 21.83
N SER A 181 -1.55 -10.34 22.96
CA SER A 181 -2.13 -10.81 24.23
C SER A 181 -1.88 -9.77 25.32
N VAL A 182 -2.96 -9.19 25.83
CA VAL A 182 -2.90 -8.16 26.85
C VAL A 182 -3.47 -8.73 28.17
N GLY A 183 -2.61 -8.87 29.16
CA GLY A 183 -3.01 -9.24 30.54
C GLY A 183 -3.12 -8.02 31.43
N MET A 184 -4.11 -8.02 32.32
CA MET A 184 -4.26 -7.01 33.38
C MET A 184 -4.07 -7.66 34.76
N TYR A 185 -3.35 -6.96 35.63
CA TYR A 185 -2.88 -7.47 36.93
C TYR A 185 -3.13 -6.44 38.03
N ALA A 186 -3.21 -6.88 39.24
CA ALA A 186 -3.27 -5.96 40.38
C ALA A 186 -2.02 -5.08 40.44
N GLN A 187 -2.14 -3.85 40.94
CA GLN A 187 -1.03 -2.87 40.91
C GLN A 187 0.19 -3.33 41.75
N ASP A 188 0.02 -4.17 42.71
CA ASP A 188 1.06 -4.76 43.58
C ASP A 188 1.63 -6.07 43.03
N ASP A 189 0.98 -6.67 42.02
CA ASP A 189 1.49 -7.89 41.33
C ASP A 189 2.54 -7.56 40.28
N THR A 190 3.69 -7.07 40.75
CA THR A 190 4.82 -6.72 39.87
C THR A 190 5.48 -7.91 39.19
N LEU A 191 5.15 -9.13 39.59
CA LEU A 191 5.59 -10.38 38.97
C LEU A 191 4.66 -10.89 37.88
N PHE A 192 3.51 -10.23 37.69
CA PHE A 192 2.47 -10.62 36.72
C PHE A 192 2.02 -12.08 36.89
N SER A 193 1.84 -12.50 38.13
CA SER A 193 1.58 -13.88 38.55
C SER A 193 0.10 -14.24 38.57
N ASP A 194 -0.78 -13.29 38.83
CA ASP A 194 -2.23 -13.51 38.94
C ASP A 194 -3.01 -12.57 38.02
N THR A 195 -3.41 -13.08 36.87
CA THR A 195 -4.10 -12.34 35.84
C THR A 195 -5.54 -12.07 36.20
N THR A 196 -5.96 -10.82 36.18
CA THR A 196 -7.38 -10.43 36.37
C THR A 196 -8.17 -10.49 35.06
N PHE A 197 -7.51 -10.34 33.93
CA PHE A 197 -8.14 -10.36 32.61
C PHE A 197 -7.08 -10.62 31.53
N ILE A 198 -7.42 -11.39 30.49
CA ILE A 198 -6.62 -11.55 29.30
C ILE A 198 -7.47 -11.24 28.09
N LYS A 199 -7.00 -10.32 27.25
CA LYS A 199 -7.55 -10.00 25.94
C LYS A 199 -6.60 -10.49 24.87
N GLN A 200 -7.11 -11.23 23.92
CA GLN A 200 -6.34 -11.65 22.73
C GLN A 200 -6.92 -10.97 21.51
N GLU A 201 -6.05 -10.55 20.59
CA GLU A 201 -6.46 -9.94 19.34
C GLU A 201 -5.54 -10.35 18.20
N ILE A 202 -6.13 -10.42 17.01
CA ILE A 202 -5.41 -10.52 15.74
C ILE A 202 -5.81 -9.31 14.92
N LYS A 203 -4.82 -8.52 14.52
CA LYS A 203 -4.99 -7.32 13.71
C LYS A 203 -4.33 -7.51 12.36
N GLU A 204 -5.11 -7.34 11.31
CA GLU A 204 -4.66 -7.30 9.92
C GLU A 204 -4.72 -5.86 9.44
N ILE A 205 -3.65 -5.38 8.79
CA ILE A 205 -3.55 -4.03 8.23
C ILE A 205 -3.03 -4.15 6.81
N ASN A 206 -3.68 -3.45 5.88
CA ASN A 206 -3.19 -3.30 4.51
C ASN A 206 -3.00 -1.81 4.24
N GLN A 207 -1.82 -1.44 3.76
CA GLN A 207 -1.44 -0.07 3.44
C GLN A 207 -0.92 0.00 2.01
N TRP A 208 -1.48 0.91 1.20
CA TRP A 208 -1.04 1.11 -0.18
C TRP A 208 -0.18 2.36 -0.28
N PHE A 209 1.11 2.14 -0.46
CA PHE A 209 2.10 3.18 -0.70
C PHE A 209 2.28 3.40 -2.19
N VAL A 210 2.48 4.64 -2.59
CA VAL A 210 2.75 5.04 -3.98
C VAL A 210 4.04 5.85 -4.01
N ARG A 211 4.89 5.59 -5.00
CA ARG A 211 6.14 6.35 -5.21
C ARG A 211 5.84 7.83 -5.37
N GLY A 212 6.56 8.68 -4.65
CA GLY A 212 6.36 10.13 -4.65
C GLY A 212 5.39 10.64 -3.57
N TYR A 213 4.85 9.75 -2.74
CA TYR A 213 4.03 10.10 -1.57
C TYR A 213 4.63 9.48 -0.31
N ARG A 214 4.68 10.26 0.79
CA ARG A 214 5.32 9.84 2.03
C ARG A 214 4.51 8.82 2.80
N TYR A 215 3.21 9.04 2.90
CA TYR A 215 2.28 8.20 3.65
C TYR A 215 1.48 7.29 2.71
N PRO A 216 0.88 6.20 3.22
CA PRO A 216 0.03 5.36 2.39
C PRO A 216 -1.20 6.15 1.93
N LEU A 217 -1.60 6.00 0.64
CA LEU A 217 -2.80 6.67 0.14
C LEU A 217 -4.09 5.96 0.55
N TYR A 218 -4.01 4.66 0.85
CA TYR A 218 -5.14 3.88 1.34
C TYR A 218 -4.69 2.95 2.46
N GLU A 219 -5.57 2.74 3.43
CA GLU A 219 -5.35 1.83 4.54
C GLU A 219 -6.63 1.09 4.90
N THR A 220 -6.54 -0.20 5.17
CA THR A 220 -7.59 -0.97 5.84
C THR A 220 -7.04 -1.63 7.09
N SER A 221 -7.87 -1.75 8.11
CA SER A 221 -7.54 -2.46 9.34
C SER A 221 -8.72 -3.29 9.79
N SER A 222 -8.48 -4.55 10.12
CA SER A 222 -9.44 -5.48 10.70
C SER A 222 -8.86 -6.06 11.98
N THR A 223 -9.52 -5.86 13.11
CA THR A 223 -9.09 -6.40 14.41
C THR A 223 -10.13 -7.37 14.94
N ALA A 224 -9.76 -8.63 15.04
CA ALA A 224 -10.56 -9.69 15.65
C ALA A 224 -10.16 -9.88 17.12
N TYR A 225 -11.14 -9.84 18.00
CA TYR A 225 -10.97 -10.00 19.44
C TYR A 225 -11.45 -11.38 19.89
N TYR A 226 -10.66 -12.03 20.73
CA TYR A 226 -10.92 -13.39 21.20
C TYR A 226 -11.00 -13.45 22.74
N ASP A 227 -11.87 -14.30 23.22
CA ASP A 227 -11.93 -14.74 24.61
C ASP A 227 -11.82 -16.27 24.62
N HIS A 228 -10.80 -16.82 25.26
CA HIS A 228 -10.54 -18.28 25.32
C HIS A 228 -10.62 -18.98 23.94
N MET A 229 -10.06 -18.34 22.90
CA MET A 229 -10.07 -18.80 21.49
C MET A 229 -11.41 -18.63 20.74
N ASP A 230 -12.46 -18.18 21.40
CA ASP A 230 -13.73 -17.85 20.75
C ASP A 230 -13.72 -16.43 20.21
N LEU A 231 -14.09 -16.24 18.95
CA LEU A 231 -14.22 -14.91 18.36
C LEU A 231 -15.38 -14.15 18.98
N VAL A 232 -15.07 -13.05 19.66
CA VAL A 232 -16.07 -12.21 20.36
C VAL A 232 -16.60 -11.12 19.44
N SER A 233 -15.69 -10.43 18.74
CA SER A 233 -16.05 -9.31 17.86
C SER A 233 -14.95 -9.05 16.83
N THR A 234 -15.35 -8.35 15.76
CA THR A 234 -14.41 -7.82 14.76
C THR A 234 -14.70 -6.34 14.56
N ILE A 235 -13.65 -5.52 14.61
CA ILE A 235 -13.72 -4.08 14.31
C ILE A 235 -12.95 -3.84 13.02
N GLN A 236 -13.60 -3.17 12.06
CA GLN A 236 -13.03 -2.87 10.78
C GLN A 236 -13.01 -1.35 10.55
N SER A 237 -11.96 -0.86 9.94
CA SER A 237 -11.83 0.53 9.52
C SER A 237 -11.08 0.61 8.19
N ALA A 238 -11.37 1.65 7.42
CA ALA A 238 -10.64 1.97 6.22
C ALA A 238 -10.48 3.49 6.10
N TYR A 239 -9.36 3.91 5.52
CA TYR A 239 -9.02 5.31 5.34
C TYR A 239 -8.48 5.55 3.94
N MET A 240 -8.77 6.73 3.43
CA MET A 240 -8.20 7.30 2.23
C MET A 240 -7.41 8.55 2.61
N TYR A 241 -6.24 8.71 2.02
CA TYR A 241 -5.39 9.89 2.09
C TYR A 241 -5.39 10.51 0.69
N SER A 242 -5.88 11.74 0.57
CA SER A 242 -5.94 12.43 -0.72
C SER A 242 -4.55 12.84 -1.17
N THR A 243 -4.27 12.73 -2.47
CA THR A 243 -3.01 13.20 -3.06
C THR A 243 -2.79 14.70 -2.82
N ASP A 244 -3.85 15.52 -2.90
CA ASP A 244 -3.79 16.95 -2.61
C ASP A 244 -3.31 17.25 -1.17
N GLU A 245 -3.69 16.41 -0.19
CA GLU A 245 -3.26 16.59 1.19
C GLU A 245 -1.81 16.11 1.41
N GLU A 246 -1.34 15.12 0.66
CA GLU A 246 0.07 14.71 0.62
C GLU A 246 0.93 15.82 -0.02
N ASP A 247 0.49 16.40 -1.13
CA ASP A 247 1.18 17.51 -1.80
C ASP A 247 1.26 18.77 -0.89
N ALA A 248 0.26 18.97 -0.03
CA ALA A 248 0.24 20.05 0.95
C ALA A 248 1.23 19.87 2.13
N LEU A 249 1.94 18.74 2.22
CA LEU A 249 2.98 18.50 3.25
C LEU A 249 4.30 19.21 2.96
N GLU A 250 4.44 19.90 1.80
CA GLU A 250 5.69 20.57 1.38
C GLU A 250 6.90 19.62 1.48
N ASP A 251 6.81 18.46 0.84
CA ASP A 251 7.81 17.41 0.88
C ASP A 251 8.76 17.49 -0.31
N GLU A 252 9.79 18.35 -0.20
CA GLU A 252 10.76 18.59 -1.28
C GLU A 252 11.37 17.29 -1.85
N VAL A 253 11.59 16.27 -1.02
CA VAL A 253 12.16 14.99 -1.47
C VAL A 253 11.19 14.25 -2.37
N ASN A 254 9.92 14.16 -1.98
CA ASN A 254 8.90 13.50 -2.78
C ASN A 254 8.47 14.34 -3.99
N GLU A 255 8.49 15.67 -3.89
CA GLU A 255 8.29 16.55 -5.06
C GLU A 255 9.34 16.31 -6.16
N GLU A 256 10.60 16.08 -5.78
CA GLU A 256 11.65 15.71 -6.75
C GLU A 256 11.35 14.35 -7.40
N VAL A 257 10.93 13.36 -6.61
CA VAL A 257 10.54 12.04 -7.12
C VAL A 257 9.33 12.14 -8.06
N GLN A 258 8.33 12.94 -7.74
CA GLN A 258 7.17 13.18 -8.62
C GLN A 258 7.60 13.81 -9.95
N LYS A 259 8.49 14.81 -9.92
CA LYS A 259 9.06 15.42 -11.15
C LYS A 259 9.87 14.42 -12.00
N GLU A 260 10.53 13.43 -11.36
CA GLU A 260 11.18 12.34 -12.09
C GLU A 260 10.15 11.44 -12.77
N ILE A 261 9.09 11.04 -12.06
CA ILE A 261 7.99 10.24 -12.61
C ILE A 261 7.32 10.96 -13.78
N GLU A 262 7.06 12.27 -13.66
CA GLU A 262 6.52 13.07 -14.75
C GLU A 262 7.44 13.07 -15.97
N LYS A 263 8.76 13.19 -15.79
CA LYS A 263 9.73 13.15 -16.89
C LYS A 263 9.79 11.76 -17.53
N GLU A 264 9.74 10.70 -16.75
CA GLU A 264 9.63 9.32 -17.22
C GLU A 264 8.38 9.16 -18.12
N ASN A 265 7.25 9.71 -17.66
CA ASN A 265 5.98 9.68 -18.39
C ASN A 265 5.97 10.59 -19.64
N LEU A 266 6.59 11.79 -19.58
CA LEU A 266 6.72 12.69 -20.73
C LEU A 266 7.66 12.16 -21.81
N GLY A 267 8.61 11.31 -21.46
CA GLY A 267 9.50 10.63 -22.42
C GLY A 267 8.79 9.56 -23.27
N THR A 268 7.62 9.12 -22.85
CA THR A 268 6.76 8.19 -23.62
C THR A 268 5.79 8.97 -24.49
N LYS A 269 6.21 9.27 -25.75
CA LYS A 269 5.31 9.77 -26.79
C LYS A 269 4.13 8.79 -26.93
N ASP A 270 2.90 9.32 -27.16
CA ASP A 270 1.78 8.47 -27.54
C ASP A 270 2.15 7.70 -28.81
N ILE A 271 2.34 6.40 -28.65
CA ILE A 271 2.69 5.50 -29.75
C ILE A 271 1.50 4.63 -30.18
N ILE A 272 0.37 4.76 -29.46
CA ILE A 272 -0.87 4.04 -29.77
C ILE A 272 -1.98 5.02 -30.15
N HIS A 273 -2.70 4.68 -31.23
CA HIS A 273 -3.99 5.27 -31.59
C HIS A 273 -5.02 4.15 -31.54
N TYR A 274 -6.08 4.30 -30.77
CA TYR A 274 -7.04 3.20 -30.55
C TYR A 274 -8.50 3.69 -30.54
N GLU A 275 -9.37 2.71 -30.80
CA GLU A 275 -10.83 2.84 -30.66
C GLU A 275 -11.36 1.63 -29.93
N VAL A 276 -12.28 1.85 -28.97
CA VAL A 276 -12.95 0.78 -28.22
C VAL A 276 -14.40 0.68 -28.65
N SER A 277 -14.85 -0.51 -29.00
CA SER A 277 -16.21 -0.80 -29.36
C SER A 277 -16.81 -1.90 -28.47
N ASN A 278 -18.09 -1.75 -28.09
CA ASN A 278 -18.84 -2.69 -27.26
C ASN A 278 -20.15 -3.06 -27.95
N ASN A 279 -20.33 -4.33 -28.27
CA ASN A 279 -21.56 -4.84 -28.91
C ASN A 279 -22.43 -5.66 -27.95
N GLY A 280 -22.18 -5.63 -26.65
CA GLY A 280 -22.90 -6.36 -25.62
C GLY A 280 -22.40 -7.79 -25.35
N SER A 281 -21.73 -8.42 -26.29
CA SER A 281 -21.09 -9.74 -26.12
C SER A 281 -19.57 -9.68 -26.17
N TRP A 282 -19.06 -8.73 -26.94
CA TRP A 282 -17.63 -8.53 -27.13
C TRP A 282 -17.25 -7.07 -26.92
N LEU A 283 -16.17 -6.86 -26.21
CA LEU A 283 -15.43 -5.61 -26.15
C LEU A 283 -14.23 -5.74 -27.09
N SER A 284 -14.15 -4.88 -28.09
CA SER A 284 -13.05 -4.84 -29.05
C SER A 284 -12.22 -3.58 -28.90
N LEU A 285 -10.92 -3.74 -28.84
CA LEU A 285 -9.92 -2.68 -28.91
C LEU A 285 -9.23 -2.78 -30.28
N ASP A 286 -9.54 -1.85 -31.19
CA ASP A 286 -8.87 -1.70 -32.48
C ASP A 286 -7.80 -0.63 -32.36
N TYR A 287 -6.56 -0.90 -32.83
CA TYR A 287 -5.46 0.02 -32.62
C TYR A 287 -4.38 -0.01 -33.69
N SER A 288 -3.57 1.05 -33.69
CA SER A 288 -2.35 1.17 -34.47
C SER A 288 -1.18 1.65 -33.56
N LEU A 289 0.03 1.34 -33.97
CA LEU A 289 1.25 1.65 -33.24
C LEU A 289 2.21 2.43 -34.12
N ASP A 290 2.76 3.54 -33.60
CA ASP A 290 3.80 4.34 -34.27
C ASP A 290 5.21 3.77 -34.07
N ALA A 291 5.40 2.88 -33.08
CA ALA A 291 6.65 2.19 -32.78
C ALA A 291 6.37 0.79 -32.22
N ASP A 292 7.40 -0.07 -32.18
CA ASP A 292 7.32 -1.40 -31.58
C ASP A 292 6.95 -1.28 -30.09
N ALA A 293 5.95 -2.05 -29.65
CA ALA A 293 5.43 -1.97 -28.31
C ALA A 293 4.98 -3.30 -27.70
N ASN A 294 5.14 -3.36 -26.37
CA ASN A 294 4.43 -4.33 -25.52
C ASN A 294 3.10 -3.72 -25.13
N ILE A 295 2.01 -4.43 -25.40
CA ILE A 295 0.66 -3.99 -25.09
C ILE A 295 0.04 -5.02 -24.13
N ASN A 296 -0.44 -4.53 -22.99
CA ASN A 296 -1.19 -5.32 -22.05
C ASN A 296 -2.56 -4.66 -21.85
N ALA A 297 -3.62 -5.38 -22.16
CA ALA A 297 -4.97 -4.91 -21.92
C ALA A 297 -5.67 -5.82 -20.90
N LEU A 298 -6.39 -5.22 -19.96
CA LEU A 298 -7.15 -5.96 -18.97
C LEU A 298 -8.51 -5.31 -18.70
N ILE A 299 -9.49 -6.14 -18.38
CA ILE A 299 -10.82 -5.70 -17.94
C ILE A 299 -10.94 -5.95 -16.44
N SER A 300 -11.34 -4.94 -15.69
CA SER A 300 -11.74 -5.10 -14.29
C SER A 300 -13.11 -4.47 -14.03
N ASN A 301 -13.77 -4.92 -12.95
CA ASN A 301 -14.87 -4.15 -12.39
C ASN A 301 -14.34 -2.99 -11.54
N ILE A 302 -15.25 -2.13 -11.06
CA ILE A 302 -14.95 -0.99 -10.19
C ILE A 302 -14.32 -1.38 -8.83
N ARG A 303 -14.33 -2.67 -8.45
CA ARG A 303 -13.71 -3.20 -7.24
C ARG A 303 -12.31 -3.77 -7.50
N GLY A 304 -11.77 -3.59 -8.72
CA GLY A 304 -10.45 -4.08 -9.11
C GLY A 304 -10.38 -5.58 -9.43
N MET A 305 -11.51 -6.30 -9.42
CA MET A 305 -11.52 -7.72 -9.81
C MET A 305 -11.32 -7.84 -11.31
N VAL A 306 -10.26 -8.55 -11.72
CA VAL A 306 -9.90 -8.74 -13.13
C VAL A 306 -10.71 -9.90 -13.73
N TYR A 307 -11.31 -9.65 -14.88
CA TYR A 307 -12.13 -10.61 -15.63
C TYR A 307 -11.48 -11.09 -16.93
N GLY A 308 -10.53 -10.35 -17.45
CA GLY A 308 -9.81 -10.72 -18.66
C GLY A 308 -8.50 -9.97 -18.81
N ARG A 309 -7.49 -10.65 -19.36
CA ARG A 309 -6.18 -10.04 -19.69
C ARG A 309 -5.75 -10.54 -21.07
N ARG A 310 -5.14 -9.64 -21.85
CA ARG A 310 -4.49 -9.92 -23.13
C ARG A 310 -3.15 -9.20 -23.16
N SER A 311 -2.14 -9.83 -23.77
CA SER A 311 -0.80 -9.24 -23.93
C SER A 311 -0.25 -9.60 -25.30
N ASP A 312 0.26 -8.61 -26.01
CA ASP A 312 0.93 -8.76 -27.30
C ASP A 312 2.21 -7.94 -27.34
N HIS A 313 3.19 -8.42 -28.11
CA HIS A 313 4.35 -7.64 -28.52
C HIS A 313 4.32 -7.48 -30.03
N LEU A 314 4.12 -6.26 -30.51
CA LEU A 314 3.87 -5.97 -31.91
C LEU A 314 4.77 -4.85 -32.43
N PRO A 315 5.20 -4.93 -33.71
CA PRO A 315 5.94 -3.86 -34.34
C PRO A 315 5.04 -2.65 -34.65
N ALA A 316 5.64 -1.53 -35.07
CA ALA A 316 4.91 -0.40 -35.62
C ALA A 316 4.00 -0.88 -36.78
N GLY A 317 2.75 -0.43 -36.80
CA GLY A 317 1.77 -0.85 -37.78
C GLY A 317 0.34 -0.50 -37.42
N SER A 318 -0.61 -0.90 -38.25
CA SER A 318 -2.04 -0.64 -38.07
C SER A 318 -2.88 -1.88 -38.31
N GLY A 319 -4.16 -1.82 -37.86
CA GLY A 319 -5.12 -2.90 -38.02
C GLY A 319 -4.97 -4.00 -36.97
N TYR A 320 -4.38 -3.70 -35.84
CA TYR A 320 -4.30 -4.60 -34.70
C TYR A 320 -5.64 -4.61 -33.94
N ASN A 321 -5.97 -5.76 -33.38
CA ASN A 321 -7.21 -5.94 -32.60
C ASN A 321 -6.99 -6.85 -31.39
N MET A 322 -7.52 -6.44 -30.24
CA MET A 322 -7.71 -7.29 -29.07
C MET A 322 -9.20 -7.35 -28.73
N SER A 323 -9.74 -8.55 -28.54
CA SER A 323 -11.15 -8.73 -28.22
C SER A 323 -11.33 -9.52 -26.93
N PHE A 324 -12.31 -9.12 -26.13
CA PHE A 324 -12.68 -9.76 -24.86
C PHE A 324 -14.13 -10.21 -24.93
N ASP A 325 -14.38 -11.46 -24.58
CA ASP A 325 -15.76 -11.96 -24.39
C ASP A 325 -16.30 -11.43 -23.06
N ILE A 326 -17.30 -10.57 -23.13
CA ILE A 326 -17.97 -9.95 -22.00
C ILE A 326 -19.38 -10.50 -21.76
N SER A 327 -19.82 -11.49 -22.54
CA SER A 327 -21.17 -12.04 -22.50
C SER A 327 -21.54 -12.73 -21.18
N SER A 328 -20.52 -13.22 -20.45
CA SER A 328 -20.69 -13.88 -19.15
C SER A 328 -20.47 -12.96 -17.95
N LEU A 329 -20.13 -11.69 -18.18
CA LEU A 329 -19.89 -10.76 -17.10
C LEU A 329 -21.21 -10.32 -16.44
N PRO A 330 -21.24 -10.18 -15.09
CA PRO A 330 -22.37 -9.56 -14.41
C PRO A 330 -22.70 -8.17 -14.93
N GLN A 331 -23.97 -7.79 -14.89
CA GLN A 331 -24.36 -6.40 -15.23
C GLN A 331 -23.66 -5.42 -14.30
N GLY A 332 -23.11 -4.35 -14.89
CA GLY A 332 -22.38 -3.35 -14.13
C GLY A 332 -21.41 -2.53 -14.96
N GLN A 333 -20.69 -1.64 -14.27
CA GLN A 333 -19.65 -0.82 -14.86
C GLN A 333 -18.29 -1.53 -14.77
N TYR A 334 -17.54 -1.45 -15.87
CA TYR A 334 -16.22 -2.04 -16.03
C TYR A 334 -15.25 -1.03 -16.63
N ILE A 335 -13.97 -1.30 -16.46
CA ILE A 335 -12.88 -0.48 -16.99
C ILE A 335 -11.98 -1.38 -17.81
N LEU A 336 -11.70 -0.97 -19.05
CA LEU A 336 -10.62 -1.51 -19.88
C LEU A 336 -9.38 -0.68 -19.64
N TYR A 337 -8.32 -1.29 -19.14
CA TYR A 337 -6.99 -0.70 -19.03
C TYR A 337 -6.13 -1.20 -20.16
N ILE A 338 -5.38 -0.27 -20.77
CA ILE A 338 -4.46 -0.54 -21.87
C ILE A 338 -3.11 0.01 -21.47
N ASN A 339 -2.14 -0.86 -21.26
CA ASN A 339 -0.75 -0.48 -20.98
C ASN A 339 0.09 -0.67 -22.24
N VAL A 340 0.74 0.39 -22.68
CA VAL A 340 1.64 0.39 -23.84
C VAL A 340 3.02 0.85 -23.39
N ASN A 341 3.97 -0.06 -23.28
CA ASN A 341 5.33 0.20 -22.80
C ASN A 341 5.38 0.98 -21.46
N GLY A 342 4.42 0.72 -20.55
CA GLY A 342 4.32 1.38 -19.25
C GLY A 342 3.32 2.54 -19.22
N LYS A 343 2.98 3.17 -20.35
CA LYS A 343 1.95 4.22 -20.42
C LYS A 343 0.56 3.60 -20.42
N ILE A 344 -0.34 4.16 -19.61
CA ILE A 344 -1.66 3.60 -19.36
C ILE A 344 -2.75 4.50 -19.93
N TYR A 345 -3.73 3.83 -20.53
CA TYR A 345 -4.97 4.40 -21.00
C TYR A 345 -6.11 3.61 -20.38
N ASN A 346 -7.25 4.24 -20.10
CA ASN A 346 -8.40 3.58 -19.54
C ASN A 346 -9.70 4.02 -20.23
N GLU A 347 -10.62 3.05 -20.41
CA GLU A 347 -11.92 3.28 -21.01
C GLU A 347 -13.01 2.62 -20.16
N LYS A 348 -14.05 3.38 -19.78
CA LYS A 348 -15.19 2.87 -19.02
C LYS A 348 -16.25 2.33 -19.96
N PHE A 349 -16.79 1.16 -19.65
CA PHE A 349 -17.91 0.57 -20.41
C PHE A 349 -18.91 -0.11 -19.47
N ASN A 350 -20.14 -0.30 -19.94
CA ASN A 350 -21.19 -0.95 -19.20
C ASN A 350 -21.53 -2.30 -19.83
N VAL A 351 -21.75 -3.30 -18.99
CA VAL A 351 -22.39 -4.58 -19.35
C VAL A 351 -23.86 -4.48 -18.90
N ILE A 352 -24.77 -4.60 -19.83
CA ILE A 352 -26.24 -4.40 -19.66
C ILE A 352 -26.93 -5.73 -19.47
#